data_4bc9ef96d03b5045934ab8745c896169
#
_entry.id   4bc9ef96d03b5045934ab8745c896169
#
_cell.length_a   1.000
_cell.length_b   1.000
_cell.length_c   1.000
_cell.angle_alpha   90.00
_cell.angle_beta   90.00
_cell.angle_gamma   90.00
#
_symmetry.space_group_name_H-M   'P 1'
#
loop_
_entity.id
_entity.type
_entity.pdbx_description
1 polymer ?
#
loop_
_entity_poly.entity_id
_entity_poly.type
_entity_poly.pdbx_seq_one_letter_code
_entity_poly.pdbx_strand_id
1 'polypeptide(L)'
;LDEAMAAAGIEKQTIDGLRVTTPQALAVVRRVMQAQNLALVEALQAADARATSIVSGVFESRMKDADTYGLVGDVERVELAPIRASLQAGSIPVIASLGETAGGQIVNINADFAANALVRELQPDKIVFLTGTGGLLDENGRIIDSLNLSTDYERLMQADWVNGGMRVKLEQIK
;
A
#
# COMPACT_ATOMS: atom_id res chain seq x y z
N LEU A 1 6.83 10.74 -2.30
CA LEU A 1 7.95 9.82 -2.55
C LEU A 1 8.73 10.21 -3.80
N ASP A 2 8.05 10.53 -4.92
CA ASP A 2 8.70 10.91 -6.18
C ASP A 2 9.60 12.14 -6.02
N GLU A 3 9.15 13.16 -5.32
CA GLU A 3 9.95 14.35 -4.98
C GLU A 3 11.21 14.01 -4.17
N ALA A 4 11.07 13.11 -3.18
CA ALA A 4 12.20 12.70 -2.35
C ALA A 4 13.21 11.85 -3.14
N MET A 5 12.76 11.05 -4.11
CA MET A 5 13.64 10.33 -5.05
C MET A 5 14.39 11.32 -5.95
N ALA A 6 13.68 12.26 -6.55
CA ALA A 6 14.28 13.29 -7.41
C ALA A 6 15.32 14.13 -6.64
N ALA A 7 15.01 14.53 -5.41
CA ALA A 7 15.95 15.25 -4.53
C ALA A 7 17.21 14.44 -4.18
N ALA A 8 17.11 13.10 -4.20
CA ALA A 8 18.24 12.19 -4.01
C ALA A 8 18.96 11.82 -5.32
N GLY A 9 18.57 12.41 -6.45
CA GLY A 9 19.15 12.08 -7.77
C GLY A 9 18.79 10.69 -8.27
N ILE A 10 17.70 10.10 -7.77
CA ILE A 10 17.26 8.75 -8.14
C ILE A 10 16.13 8.87 -9.16
N GLU A 11 16.37 8.35 -10.36
CA GLU A 11 15.37 8.31 -11.41
C GLU A 11 14.26 7.30 -11.08
N LYS A 12 13.01 7.68 -11.34
CA LYS A 12 11.86 6.80 -11.18
C LYS A 12 11.82 5.79 -12.31
N GLN A 13 11.96 4.53 -11.98
CA GLN A 13 11.72 3.41 -12.89
C GLN A 13 10.52 2.59 -12.39
N THR A 14 9.64 2.20 -13.31
CA THR A 14 8.44 1.42 -13.00
C THR A 14 8.27 0.30 -14.02
N ILE A 15 8.09 -0.91 -13.55
CA ILE A 15 7.82 -2.11 -14.35
C ILE A 15 6.52 -2.72 -13.82
N ASP A 16 5.55 -2.98 -14.68
CA ASP A 16 4.23 -3.56 -14.34
C ASP A 16 3.53 -2.82 -13.18
N GLY A 17 3.66 -1.49 -13.12
CA GLY A 17 3.08 -0.66 -12.06
C GLY A 17 3.86 -0.68 -10.74
N LEU A 18 4.93 -1.47 -10.63
CA LEU A 18 5.79 -1.55 -9.45
C LEU A 18 7.02 -0.67 -9.63
N ARG A 19 7.41 0.05 -8.58
CA ARG A 19 8.63 0.84 -8.56
C ARG A 19 9.84 -0.07 -8.42
N VAL A 20 10.74 -0.07 -9.42
CA VAL A 20 12.06 -0.70 -9.28
C VAL A 20 12.79 -0.05 -8.10
N THR A 21 13.24 -0.87 -7.16
CA THR A 21 13.76 -0.39 -5.88
C THR A 21 15.19 -0.86 -5.67
N THR A 22 16.15 -0.03 -6.06
CA THR A 22 17.58 -0.25 -5.77
C THR A 22 17.86 -0.07 -4.26
N PRO A 23 19.01 -0.51 -3.72
CA PRO A 23 19.38 -0.23 -2.32
C PRO A 23 19.32 1.25 -1.94
N GLN A 24 19.75 2.14 -2.84
CA GLN A 24 19.68 3.59 -2.65
C GLN A 24 18.22 4.07 -2.63
N ALA A 25 17.40 3.58 -3.56
CA ALA A 25 15.98 3.88 -3.59
C ALA A 25 15.27 3.38 -2.32
N LEU A 26 15.59 2.17 -1.83
CA LEU A 26 15.00 1.65 -0.59
C LEU A 26 15.32 2.52 0.61
N ALA A 27 16.52 3.08 0.71
CA ALA A 27 16.87 4.00 1.80
C ALA A 27 15.97 5.25 1.80
N VAL A 28 15.64 5.79 0.62
CA VAL A 28 14.68 6.90 0.47
C VAL A 28 13.26 6.46 0.80
N VAL A 29 12.81 5.30 0.27
CA VAL A 29 11.48 4.72 0.56
C VAL A 29 11.29 4.60 2.07
N ARG A 30 12.20 3.97 2.77
CA ARG A 30 12.12 3.77 4.23
C ARG A 30 11.98 5.10 4.97
N ARG A 31 12.84 6.06 4.67
CA ARG A 31 12.80 7.40 5.30
C ARG A 31 11.46 8.10 5.07
N VAL A 32 10.97 8.09 3.82
CA VAL A 32 9.69 8.73 3.48
C VAL A 32 8.52 8.02 4.16
N MET A 33 8.48 6.68 4.13
CA MET A 33 7.41 5.92 4.77
C MET A 33 7.38 6.14 6.28
N GLN A 34 8.54 6.18 6.95
CA GLN A 34 8.62 6.48 8.39
C GLN A 34 8.14 7.90 8.70
N ALA A 35 8.58 8.89 7.92
CA ALA A 35 8.18 10.28 8.12
C ALA A 35 6.66 10.48 7.89
N GLN A 36 6.10 9.90 6.84
CA GLN A 36 4.65 9.98 6.54
C GLN A 36 3.82 9.23 7.58
N ASN A 37 4.29 8.08 8.04
CA ASN A 37 3.64 7.31 9.09
C ASN A 37 3.55 8.13 10.38
N LEU A 38 4.65 8.73 10.81
CA LEU A 38 4.68 9.60 12.00
C LEU A 38 3.79 10.83 11.82
N ALA A 39 3.87 11.52 10.68
CA ALA A 39 3.03 12.69 10.40
C ALA A 39 1.54 12.37 10.44
N LEU A 40 1.14 11.18 9.95
CA LEU A 40 -0.25 10.74 10.03
C LEU A 40 -0.68 10.42 11.49
N VAL A 41 0.20 9.79 12.27
CA VAL A 41 -0.03 9.57 13.72
C VAL A 41 -0.23 10.90 14.43
N GLU A 42 0.62 11.89 14.21
CA GLU A 42 0.52 13.21 14.80
C GLU A 42 -0.78 13.93 14.40
N ALA A 43 -1.16 13.83 13.11
CA ALA A 43 -2.42 14.42 12.64
C ALA A 43 -3.65 13.76 13.27
N LEU A 44 -3.65 12.44 13.45
CA LEU A 44 -4.72 11.73 14.15
C LEU A 44 -4.78 12.13 15.63
N GLN A 45 -3.64 12.26 16.29
CA GLN A 45 -3.57 12.71 17.69
C GLN A 45 -4.05 14.15 17.84
N ALA A 46 -3.74 15.03 16.89
CA ALA A 46 -4.27 16.40 16.88
C ALA A 46 -5.80 16.46 16.67
N ALA A 47 -6.39 15.38 16.14
CA ALA A 47 -7.82 15.18 16.01
C ALA A 47 -8.43 14.34 17.17
N ASP A 48 -7.78 14.32 18.32
CA ASP A 48 -8.18 13.59 19.53
C ASP A 48 -8.30 12.06 19.34
N ALA A 49 -7.72 11.49 18.29
CA ALA A 49 -7.68 10.05 18.07
C ALA A 49 -6.36 9.45 18.60
N ARG A 50 -6.43 8.33 19.30
CA ARG A 50 -5.24 7.58 19.68
C ARG A 50 -4.72 6.83 18.44
N ALA A 51 -3.47 7.00 18.11
CA ALA A 51 -2.84 6.32 16.97
C ALA A 51 -1.47 5.75 17.36
N THR A 52 -1.10 4.64 16.74
CA THR A 52 0.17 3.91 16.96
C THR A 52 0.87 3.72 15.63
N SER A 53 2.13 4.15 15.55
CA SER A 53 3.01 3.95 14.40
C SER A 53 3.50 2.50 14.34
N ILE A 54 3.32 1.83 13.21
CA ILE A 54 3.83 0.49 12.91
C ILE A 54 4.53 0.55 11.54
N VAL A 55 5.85 0.66 11.55
CA VAL A 55 6.65 0.81 10.31
C VAL A 55 7.26 -0.50 9.81
N SER A 56 7.28 -1.54 10.62
CA SER A 56 7.80 -2.88 10.28
C SER A 56 7.16 -3.95 11.15
N GLY A 57 7.45 -5.24 10.86
CA GLY A 57 6.98 -6.37 11.67
C GLY A 57 5.53 -6.78 11.41
N VAL A 58 4.91 -6.29 10.33
CA VAL A 58 3.56 -6.70 9.91
C VAL A 58 3.61 -7.60 8.69
N PHE A 59 4.42 -7.28 7.69
CA PHE A 59 4.45 -8.01 6.43
C PHE A 59 5.70 -8.89 6.34
N GLU A 60 5.55 -10.19 6.54
CA GLU A 60 6.57 -11.15 6.16
C GLU A 60 6.50 -11.34 4.64
N SER A 61 7.65 -11.22 3.99
CA SER A 61 7.72 -11.10 2.54
C SER A 61 8.85 -11.95 1.98
N ARG A 62 8.70 -12.33 0.72
CA ARG A 62 9.82 -12.82 -0.10
C ARG A 62 10.20 -11.76 -1.13
N MET A 63 11.44 -11.81 -1.60
CA MET A 63 11.84 -11.04 -2.78
C MET A 63 10.97 -11.44 -3.96
N LYS A 64 10.41 -10.46 -4.69
CA LYS A 64 9.60 -10.73 -5.87
C LYS A 64 10.45 -11.31 -7.01
N ASP A 65 11.35 -10.51 -7.50
CA ASP A 65 12.38 -10.85 -8.50
C ASP A 65 13.45 -9.76 -8.39
N ALA A 66 14.58 -10.11 -7.79
CA ALA A 66 15.63 -9.15 -7.48
C ALA A 66 16.31 -8.57 -8.72
N ASP A 67 16.38 -9.36 -9.81
CA ASP A 67 17.03 -8.92 -11.05
C ASP A 67 16.16 -7.89 -11.79
N THR A 68 14.83 -8.05 -11.76
CA THR A 68 13.89 -7.18 -12.45
C THR A 68 13.46 -5.98 -11.59
N TYR A 69 13.11 -6.20 -10.32
CA TYR A 69 12.49 -5.18 -9.47
C TYR A 69 13.41 -4.68 -8.35
N GLY A 70 14.56 -5.32 -8.13
CA GLY A 70 15.42 -5.03 -6.98
C GLY A 70 14.77 -5.43 -5.65
N LEU A 71 14.81 -4.53 -4.66
CA LEU A 71 14.32 -4.77 -3.30
C LEU A 71 12.80 -4.54 -3.18
N VAL A 72 12.03 -5.21 -4.03
CA VAL A 72 10.56 -5.26 -3.98
C VAL A 72 10.14 -6.63 -3.44
N GLY A 73 9.14 -6.63 -2.55
CA GLY A 73 8.61 -7.84 -1.92
C GLY A 73 7.17 -8.16 -2.29
N ASP A 74 6.89 -9.47 -2.34
CA ASP A 74 5.52 -10.01 -2.27
C ASP A 74 5.24 -10.43 -0.83
N VAL A 75 4.06 -10.11 -0.31
CA VAL A 75 3.63 -10.50 1.04
C VAL A 75 3.32 -11.99 1.06
N GLU A 76 3.96 -12.74 1.93
CA GLU A 76 3.69 -14.16 2.16
C GLU A 76 2.78 -14.38 3.37
N ARG A 77 2.98 -13.58 4.43
CA ARG A 77 2.20 -13.66 5.66
C ARG A 77 2.04 -12.29 6.30
N VAL A 78 0.91 -12.08 6.95
CA VAL A 78 0.65 -10.89 7.76
C VAL A 78 0.72 -11.27 9.25
N GLU A 79 1.60 -10.61 10.00
CA GLU A 79 1.66 -10.74 11.45
C GLU A 79 0.63 -9.79 12.08
N LEU A 80 -0.42 -10.35 12.64
CA LEU A 80 -1.53 -9.57 13.21
C LEU A 80 -1.30 -9.12 14.66
N ALA A 81 -0.32 -9.69 15.36
CA ALA A 81 -0.11 -9.40 16.79
C ALA A 81 0.08 -7.89 17.08
N PRO A 82 0.95 -7.15 16.37
CA PRO A 82 1.12 -5.72 16.64
C PRO A 82 -0.14 -4.90 16.31
N ILE A 83 -0.91 -5.31 15.28
CA ILE A 83 -2.18 -4.65 14.91
C ILE A 83 -3.21 -4.88 16.02
N ARG A 84 -3.41 -6.13 16.44
CA ARG A 84 -4.37 -6.49 17.49
C ARG A 84 -4.03 -5.83 18.83
N ALA A 85 -2.75 -5.78 19.19
CA ALA A 85 -2.30 -5.09 20.39
C ALA A 85 -2.65 -3.59 20.37
N SER A 86 -2.44 -2.91 19.22
CA SER A 86 -2.82 -1.51 19.04
C SER A 86 -4.34 -1.32 19.18
N LEU A 87 -5.14 -2.15 18.50
CA LEU A 87 -6.61 -2.08 18.56
C LEU A 87 -7.14 -2.36 19.96
N GLN A 88 -6.61 -3.36 20.67
CA GLN A 88 -6.97 -3.68 22.05
C GLN A 88 -6.66 -2.53 23.02
N ALA A 89 -5.61 -1.77 22.75
CA ALA A 89 -5.25 -0.57 23.49
C ALA A 89 -6.16 0.65 23.12
N GLY A 90 -7.15 0.47 22.24
CA GLY A 90 -8.02 1.55 21.74
C GLY A 90 -7.28 2.55 20.86
N SER A 91 -6.26 2.08 20.12
CA SER A 91 -5.43 2.91 19.27
C SER A 91 -5.57 2.49 17.79
N ILE A 92 -5.56 3.45 16.88
CA ILE A 92 -5.57 3.24 15.44
C ILE A 92 -4.16 2.84 14.98
N PRO A 93 -3.93 1.62 14.46
CA PRO A 93 -2.64 1.24 13.93
C PRO A 93 -2.41 1.92 12.57
N VAL A 94 -1.34 2.71 12.45
CA VAL A 94 -0.87 3.31 11.20
C VAL A 94 0.27 2.48 10.67
N ILE A 95 0.05 1.77 9.56
CA ILE A 95 0.95 0.72 9.06
C ILE A 95 1.62 1.19 7.78
N ALA A 96 2.95 1.10 7.71
CA ALA A 96 3.71 1.36 6.49
C ALA A 96 3.75 0.12 5.58
N SER A 97 3.76 0.32 4.25
CA SER A 97 3.88 -0.76 3.26
C SER A 97 5.34 -1.20 3.06
N LEU A 98 5.98 -1.60 4.15
CA LEU A 98 7.33 -2.17 4.18
C LEU A 98 7.25 -3.61 4.68
N GLY A 99 7.90 -4.51 3.97
CA GLY A 99 8.00 -5.90 4.38
C GLY A 99 9.40 -6.27 4.84
N GLU A 100 9.52 -7.44 5.43
CA GLU A 100 10.76 -8.01 5.88
C GLU A 100 10.84 -9.46 5.40
N THR A 101 11.96 -9.83 4.79
CA THR A 101 12.20 -11.23 4.39
C THR A 101 12.66 -12.05 5.59
N ALA A 102 12.61 -13.38 5.48
CA ALA A 102 13.11 -14.28 6.51
C ALA A 102 14.59 -14.03 6.88
N GLY A 103 15.37 -13.43 5.98
CA GLY A 103 16.76 -13.03 6.22
C GLY A 103 16.91 -11.63 6.86
N GLY A 104 15.83 -10.95 7.23
CA GLY A 104 15.86 -9.61 7.82
C GLY A 104 16.03 -8.47 6.80
N GLN A 105 15.98 -8.75 5.49
CA GLN A 105 16.05 -7.71 4.47
C GLN A 105 14.71 -6.98 4.39
N ILE A 106 14.74 -5.67 4.58
CA ILE A 106 13.56 -4.83 4.34
C ILE A 106 13.32 -4.71 2.83
N VAL A 107 12.06 -4.80 2.43
CA VAL A 107 11.62 -4.68 1.05
C VAL A 107 10.48 -3.67 0.92
N ASN A 108 10.41 -3.05 -0.26
CA ASN A 108 9.30 -2.17 -0.63
C ASN A 108 8.12 -3.02 -1.10
N ILE A 109 6.94 -2.79 -0.53
CA ILE A 109 5.69 -3.46 -0.95
C ILE A 109 4.79 -2.41 -1.58
N ASN A 110 4.13 -2.76 -2.68
CA ASN A 110 3.06 -1.94 -3.22
C ASN A 110 1.92 -1.84 -2.19
N ALA A 111 1.48 -0.61 -1.89
CA ALA A 111 0.50 -0.35 -0.84
C ALA A 111 -0.86 -1.03 -1.07
N ASP A 112 -1.28 -1.19 -2.33
CA ASP A 112 -2.54 -1.88 -2.65
C ASP A 112 -2.42 -3.40 -2.36
N PHE A 113 -1.26 -4.01 -2.62
CA PHE A 113 -0.98 -5.41 -2.26
C PHE A 113 -0.89 -5.61 -0.74
N ALA A 114 -0.27 -4.67 -0.03
CA ALA A 114 -0.23 -4.68 1.43
C ALA A 114 -1.64 -4.56 2.03
N ALA A 115 -2.47 -3.66 1.51
CA ALA A 115 -3.86 -3.49 1.94
C ALA A 115 -4.69 -4.75 1.69
N ASN A 116 -4.55 -5.39 0.51
CA ASN A 116 -5.24 -6.64 0.20
C ASN A 116 -4.81 -7.78 1.15
N ALA A 117 -3.52 -7.92 1.43
CA ALA A 117 -3.04 -8.91 2.39
C ALA A 117 -3.66 -8.69 3.78
N LEU A 118 -3.74 -7.44 4.24
CA LEU A 118 -4.42 -7.10 5.50
C LEU A 118 -5.91 -7.43 5.47
N VAL A 119 -6.61 -7.13 4.37
CA VAL A 119 -8.04 -7.41 4.24
C VAL A 119 -8.32 -8.90 4.32
N ARG A 120 -7.52 -9.72 3.67
CA ARG A 120 -7.66 -11.20 3.71
C ARG A 120 -7.51 -11.78 5.11
N GLU A 121 -6.61 -11.23 5.92
CA GLU A 121 -6.34 -11.73 7.27
C GLU A 121 -7.24 -11.11 8.34
N LEU A 122 -7.59 -9.82 8.20
CA LEU A 122 -8.43 -9.10 9.17
C LEU A 122 -9.92 -9.29 8.93
N GLN A 123 -10.34 -9.57 7.67
CA GLN A 123 -11.74 -9.71 7.25
C GLN A 123 -12.60 -8.51 7.72
N PRO A 124 -12.22 -7.25 7.38
CA PRO A 124 -12.94 -6.08 7.85
C PRO A 124 -14.29 -5.94 7.15
N ASP A 125 -15.26 -5.32 7.82
CA ASP A 125 -16.57 -5.01 7.22
C ASP A 125 -16.48 -3.99 6.07
N LYS A 126 -15.43 -3.19 6.04
CA LYS A 126 -15.22 -2.13 5.05
C LYS A 126 -13.74 -1.84 4.82
N ILE A 127 -13.42 -1.56 3.56
CA ILE A 127 -12.14 -0.94 3.15
C ILE A 127 -12.42 0.40 2.47
N VAL A 128 -11.61 1.41 2.75
CA VAL A 128 -11.69 2.74 2.12
C VAL A 128 -10.36 3.07 1.47
N PHE A 129 -10.37 3.26 0.15
CA PHE A 129 -9.22 3.74 -0.60
C PHE A 129 -9.31 5.26 -0.78
N LEU A 130 -8.31 5.98 -0.27
CA LEU A 130 -8.16 7.41 -0.55
C LEU A 130 -7.32 7.58 -1.81
N THR A 131 -7.89 8.24 -2.82
CA THR A 131 -7.25 8.44 -4.12
C THR A 131 -7.26 9.90 -4.52
N GLY A 132 -6.31 10.32 -5.36
CA GLY A 132 -6.27 11.69 -5.87
C GLY A 132 -7.45 12.06 -6.78
N THR A 133 -8.14 11.07 -7.35
CA THR A 133 -9.33 11.25 -8.20
C THR A 133 -10.64 11.27 -7.41
N GLY A 134 -10.59 10.95 -6.11
CA GLY A 134 -11.78 10.87 -5.26
C GLY A 134 -12.61 9.60 -5.42
N GLY A 135 -12.36 8.78 -6.45
CA GLY A 135 -13.08 7.54 -6.72
C GLY A 135 -12.73 6.91 -8.05
N LEU A 136 -13.45 5.86 -8.41
CA LEU A 136 -13.39 5.26 -9.74
C LEU A 136 -14.11 6.18 -10.73
N LEU A 137 -13.44 6.53 -11.83
CA LEU A 137 -14.01 7.36 -12.87
C LEU A 137 -14.58 6.49 -14.00
N ASP A 138 -15.64 6.96 -14.65
CA ASP A 138 -16.16 6.39 -15.89
C ASP A 138 -15.37 6.86 -17.12
N GLU A 139 -15.78 6.46 -18.32
CA GLU A 139 -15.18 6.86 -19.59
C GLU A 139 -15.22 8.36 -19.87
N ASN A 140 -16.12 9.11 -19.19
CA ASN A 140 -16.29 10.55 -19.31
C ASN A 140 -15.60 11.33 -18.18
N GLY A 141 -14.84 10.66 -17.32
CA GLY A 141 -14.15 11.25 -16.17
C GLY A 141 -15.06 11.62 -15.00
N ARG A 142 -16.27 11.03 -14.89
CA ARG A 142 -17.19 11.24 -13.78
C ARG A 142 -17.01 10.13 -12.75
N ILE A 143 -17.16 10.46 -11.48
CA ILE A 143 -17.10 9.47 -10.39
C ILE A 143 -18.30 8.52 -10.52
N ILE A 144 -18.03 7.24 -10.45
CA ILE A 144 -19.02 6.18 -10.35
C ILE A 144 -19.42 6.04 -8.88
N ASP A 145 -20.66 6.38 -8.56
CA ASP A 145 -21.13 6.43 -7.17
C ASP A 145 -21.25 5.05 -6.51
N SER A 146 -21.57 4.03 -7.28
CA SER A 146 -21.76 2.67 -6.77
C SER A 146 -21.49 1.61 -7.84
N LEU A 147 -20.89 0.51 -7.43
CA LEU A 147 -20.60 -0.67 -8.22
C LEU A 147 -20.87 -1.93 -7.41
N ASN A 148 -21.32 -2.96 -8.07
CA ASN A 148 -21.34 -4.31 -7.51
C ASN A 148 -20.22 -5.14 -8.15
N LEU A 149 -19.12 -5.38 -7.43
CA LEU A 149 -17.99 -6.12 -7.96
C LEU A 149 -18.33 -7.56 -8.38
N SER A 150 -19.33 -8.18 -7.77
CA SER A 150 -19.76 -9.53 -8.16
C SER A 150 -20.34 -9.59 -9.57
N THR A 151 -20.96 -8.51 -10.04
CA THR A 151 -21.61 -8.41 -11.36
C THR A 151 -20.82 -7.56 -12.36
N ASP A 152 -20.15 -6.52 -11.88
CA ASP A 152 -19.53 -5.50 -12.73
C ASP A 152 -18.04 -5.73 -13.01
N TYR A 153 -17.39 -6.61 -12.24
CA TYR A 153 -15.93 -6.79 -12.29
C TYR A 153 -15.42 -7.12 -13.69
N GLU A 154 -16.01 -8.12 -14.35
CA GLU A 154 -15.57 -8.57 -15.67
C GLU A 154 -15.70 -7.44 -16.72
N ARG A 155 -16.81 -6.70 -16.67
CA ARG A 155 -17.04 -5.54 -17.53
C ARG A 155 -16.01 -4.43 -17.29
N LEU A 156 -15.72 -4.13 -16.01
CA LEU A 156 -14.72 -3.13 -15.64
C LEU A 156 -13.32 -3.51 -16.10
N MET A 157 -12.94 -4.78 -15.94
CA MET A 157 -11.61 -5.27 -16.33
C MET A 157 -11.40 -5.31 -17.84
N GLN A 158 -12.48 -5.31 -18.64
CA GLN A 158 -12.45 -5.23 -20.10
C GLN A 158 -12.53 -3.79 -20.62
N ALA A 159 -12.82 -2.81 -19.76
CA ALA A 159 -12.97 -1.42 -20.15
C ALA A 159 -11.62 -0.74 -20.33
N ASP A 160 -11.36 -0.13 -21.49
CA ASP A 160 -10.08 0.53 -21.83
C ASP A 160 -9.77 1.72 -20.90
N TRP A 161 -10.81 2.35 -20.35
CA TRP A 161 -10.68 3.48 -19.43
C TRP A 161 -10.27 3.06 -18.00
N VAL A 162 -10.42 1.77 -17.65
CA VAL A 162 -9.92 1.21 -16.38
C VAL A 162 -8.46 0.81 -16.55
N ASN A 163 -7.56 1.71 -16.21
CA ASN A 163 -6.13 1.51 -16.38
C ASN A 163 -5.30 1.97 -15.17
N GLY A 164 -3.97 1.80 -15.23
CA GLY A 164 -3.02 2.26 -14.22
C GLY A 164 -3.35 1.77 -12.80
N GLY A 165 -3.17 2.65 -11.82
CA GLY A 165 -3.37 2.31 -10.40
C GLY A 165 -4.80 1.92 -10.05
N MET A 166 -5.81 2.36 -10.80
CA MET A 166 -7.20 1.96 -10.57
C MET A 166 -7.45 0.50 -10.95
N ARG A 167 -6.87 0.05 -12.05
CA ARG A 167 -6.92 -1.36 -12.45
C ARG A 167 -6.30 -2.27 -11.40
N VAL A 168 -5.11 -1.90 -10.90
CA VAL A 168 -4.43 -2.63 -9.81
C VAL A 168 -5.32 -2.71 -8.57
N LYS A 169 -5.97 -1.61 -8.16
CA LYS A 169 -6.88 -1.60 -7.01
C LYS A 169 -8.05 -2.57 -7.20
N LEU A 170 -8.70 -2.55 -8.37
CA LEU A 170 -9.80 -3.47 -8.66
C LEU A 170 -9.35 -4.93 -8.65
N GLU A 171 -8.17 -5.24 -9.17
CA GLU A 171 -7.58 -6.59 -9.13
C GLU A 171 -7.32 -7.08 -7.70
N GLN A 172 -7.02 -6.18 -6.77
CA GLN A 172 -6.71 -6.52 -5.39
C GLN A 172 -7.93 -6.67 -4.47
N ILE A 173 -9.12 -6.21 -4.87
CA ILE A 173 -10.34 -6.27 -4.04
C ILE A 173 -11.33 -7.35 -4.48
N LYS A 174 -11.01 -8.12 -5.48
CA LYS A 174 -11.76 -9.31 -5.89
C LYS A 174 -11.28 -10.53 -5.14
#